data_b5f96f4c201d38cc498a88c62dcf0d86
#
_entry.id   b5f96f4c201d38cc498a88c62dcf0d86
#
_cell.length_a   1.000
_cell.length_b   1.000
_cell.length_c   1.000
_cell.angle_alpha   90.00
_cell.angle_beta   90.00
_cell.angle_gamma   90.00
#
_symmetry.space_group_name_H-M   'P 1'
#
loop_
_entity.id
_entity.type
_entity.pdbx_description
1 polymer ?
#
loop_
_entity_poly.entity_id
_entity_poly.type
_entity_poly.pdbx_seq_one_letter_code
_entity_poly.pdbx_strand_id
1 'polypeptide(L)'
;VGTAFHKIVEGDTLGCKKIPGTETEIPGREFDIDGYPVKLDLKQCKTALEYKDRFPNAFHEIREYMDMGEIVITGCADIINGLEIRDIKTKYSPIKDSDYTDSCQWRFYMELFGVGDFFFDLFQFVGYDKDKHGYDVRGLDLKPYAPAIGCHWYNTMEQDNRILLKE
;
A
#
# COMPACT_ATOMS: atom_id res chain seq x y z
N VAL A 1 7.79 6.80 -4.21
CA VAL A 1 8.37 5.86 -3.22
C VAL A 1 7.39 4.73 -2.91
N GLY A 2 6.13 5.04 -2.62
CA GLY A 2 5.12 4.02 -2.36
C GLY A 2 5.01 2.97 -3.45
N THR A 3 4.94 3.38 -4.70
CA THR A 3 4.90 2.47 -5.86
C THR A 3 6.09 1.53 -5.91
N ALA A 4 7.30 1.99 -5.57
CA ALA A 4 8.49 1.13 -5.52
C ALA A 4 8.38 0.07 -4.41
N PHE A 5 7.82 0.43 -3.25
CA PHE A 5 7.53 -0.51 -2.17
C PHE A 5 6.52 -1.58 -2.62
N HIS A 6 5.41 -1.17 -3.26
CA HIS A 6 4.41 -2.08 -3.83
C HIS A 6 5.03 -3.05 -4.82
N LYS A 7 5.87 -2.57 -5.74
CA LYS A 7 6.56 -3.44 -6.72
C LYS A 7 7.35 -4.57 -6.07
N ILE A 8 8.00 -4.32 -4.93
CA ILE A 8 8.72 -5.37 -4.20
C ILE A 8 7.72 -6.39 -3.62
N VAL A 9 6.63 -5.92 -3.02
CA VAL A 9 5.60 -6.79 -2.43
C VAL A 9 4.92 -7.65 -3.50
N GLU A 10 4.61 -7.08 -4.66
CA GLU A 10 4.04 -7.81 -5.80
C GLU A 10 5.02 -8.82 -6.42
N GLY A 11 6.31 -8.63 -6.22
CA GLY A 11 7.37 -9.38 -6.88
C GLY A 11 7.76 -8.83 -8.25
N ASP A 12 7.26 -7.66 -8.64
CA ASP A 12 7.61 -6.95 -9.86
C ASP A 12 8.89 -6.12 -9.66
N THR A 13 10.02 -6.80 -9.66
CA THR A 13 11.35 -6.19 -9.59
C THR A 13 12.08 -6.17 -10.94
N LEU A 14 11.35 -6.41 -12.02
CA LEU A 14 11.89 -6.40 -13.36
C LEU A 14 12.41 -4.99 -13.70
N GLY A 15 13.65 -4.89 -14.16
CA GLY A 15 14.25 -3.60 -14.53
C GLY A 15 14.76 -2.76 -13.35
N CYS A 16 14.60 -3.20 -12.09
CA CYS A 16 15.23 -2.50 -10.98
C CYS A 16 16.76 -2.65 -11.04
N LYS A 17 17.46 -1.56 -10.76
CA LYS A 17 18.93 -1.53 -10.74
C LYS A 17 19.45 -1.76 -9.34
N LYS A 18 20.51 -2.56 -9.21
CA LYS A 18 21.24 -2.70 -7.96
C LYS A 18 22.14 -1.50 -7.77
N ILE A 19 22.14 -0.92 -6.57
CA ILE A 19 23.08 0.12 -6.15
C ILE A 19 24.10 -0.57 -5.23
N PRO A 20 25.36 -0.67 -5.64
CA PRO A 20 26.41 -1.23 -4.78
C PRO A 20 26.71 -0.29 -3.62
N GLY A 21 27.04 -0.85 -2.46
CA GLY A 21 27.54 -0.07 -1.33
C GLY A 21 28.99 0.37 -1.58
N THR A 22 29.30 1.59 -1.18
CA THR A 22 30.67 2.15 -1.14
C THR A 22 30.90 2.82 0.22
N GLU A 23 32.07 3.39 0.44
CA GLU A 23 32.34 4.17 1.67
C GLU A 23 31.41 5.37 1.85
N THR A 24 30.86 5.89 0.72
CA THR A 24 30.02 7.10 0.71
C THR A 24 28.58 6.83 0.26
N GLU A 25 28.29 5.64 -0.28
CA GLU A 25 26.97 5.33 -0.85
C GLU A 25 26.33 4.12 -0.15
N ILE A 26 25.10 4.32 0.34
CA ILE A 26 24.28 3.25 0.95
C ILE A 26 23.82 2.28 -0.14
N PRO A 27 24.05 0.97 0.02
CA PRO A 27 23.60 -0.02 -0.95
C PRO A 27 22.08 -0.11 -0.99
N GLY A 28 21.53 -0.44 -2.17
CA GLY A 28 20.10 -0.55 -2.31
C GLY A 28 19.65 -0.95 -3.71
N ARG A 29 18.45 -0.52 -4.05
CA ARG A 29 17.82 -0.71 -5.36
C ARG A 29 17.22 0.59 -5.86
N GLU A 30 17.35 0.82 -7.16
CA GLU A 30 16.72 1.92 -7.88
C GLU A 30 15.60 1.38 -8.76
N PHE A 31 14.44 1.99 -8.64
CA PHE A 31 13.25 1.72 -9.45
C PHE A 31 12.95 2.93 -10.33
N ASP A 32 12.73 2.71 -11.61
CA ASP A 32 12.16 3.74 -12.48
C ASP A 32 10.64 3.74 -12.30
N ILE A 33 10.12 4.81 -11.73
CA ILE A 33 8.69 5.02 -11.53
C ILE A 33 8.28 6.26 -12.32
N ASP A 34 7.67 6.04 -13.47
CA ASP A 34 7.23 7.10 -14.39
C ASP A 34 8.35 8.11 -14.76
N GLY A 35 9.58 7.61 -14.95
CA GLY A 35 10.75 8.40 -15.25
C GLY A 35 11.47 8.98 -14.03
N TYR A 36 11.01 8.69 -12.81
CA TYR A 36 11.65 9.12 -11.58
C TYR A 36 12.46 7.98 -10.93
N PRO A 37 13.76 8.20 -10.63
CA PRO A 37 14.62 7.19 -10.06
C PRO A 37 14.40 7.08 -8.54
N VAL A 38 13.49 6.21 -8.14
CA VAL A 38 13.20 5.97 -6.71
C VAL A 38 14.22 5.00 -6.13
N LYS A 39 14.90 5.39 -5.06
CA LYS A 39 15.94 4.59 -4.40
C LYS A 39 15.53 4.17 -3.01
N LEU A 40 15.59 2.86 -2.77
CA LEU A 40 15.36 2.21 -1.47
C LEU A 40 16.65 1.48 -1.04
N ASP A 41 16.99 1.53 0.23
CA ASP A 41 18.09 0.73 0.75
C ASP A 41 17.71 -0.75 0.97
N LEU A 42 18.71 -1.58 1.26
CA LEU A 42 18.51 -3.02 1.45
C LEU A 42 17.61 -3.34 2.66
N LYS A 43 17.67 -2.54 3.73
CA LYS A 43 16.82 -2.72 4.91
C LYS A 43 15.35 -2.43 4.59
N GLN A 44 15.09 -1.37 3.84
CA GLN A 44 13.75 -1.01 3.36
C GLN A 44 13.19 -2.07 2.40
N CYS A 45 14.01 -2.56 1.47
CA CYS A 45 13.64 -3.67 0.60
C CYS A 45 13.33 -4.95 1.39
N LYS A 46 14.11 -5.26 2.42
CA LYS A 46 13.88 -6.40 3.30
C LYS A 46 12.56 -6.27 4.04
N THR A 47 12.22 -5.08 4.55
CA THR A 47 10.92 -4.84 5.19
C THR A 47 9.75 -5.17 4.26
N ALA A 48 9.82 -4.78 2.99
CA ALA A 48 8.79 -5.10 2.00
C ALA A 48 8.69 -6.61 1.72
N LEU A 49 9.82 -7.32 1.63
CA LEU A 49 9.85 -8.76 1.43
C LEU A 49 9.31 -9.53 2.64
N GLU A 50 9.69 -9.14 3.84
CA GLU A 50 9.18 -9.74 5.08
C GLU A 50 7.65 -9.54 5.21
N TYR A 51 7.15 -8.39 4.80
CA TYR A 51 5.71 -8.15 4.75
C TYR A 51 5.03 -9.08 3.73
N LYS A 52 5.58 -9.21 2.52
CA LYS A 52 5.09 -10.14 1.49
C LYS A 52 5.02 -11.58 2.01
N ASP A 53 6.07 -12.03 2.69
CA ASP A 53 6.20 -13.40 3.19
C ASP A 53 5.16 -13.75 4.26
N ARG A 54 4.49 -12.76 4.86
CA ARG A 54 3.37 -12.99 5.78
C ARG A 54 2.12 -13.53 5.09
N PHE A 55 2.01 -13.36 3.76
CA PHE A 55 0.84 -13.72 2.97
C PHE A 55 1.22 -14.62 1.77
N PRO A 56 1.74 -15.82 2.01
CA PRO A 56 2.32 -16.66 0.94
C PRO A 56 1.30 -17.16 -0.08
N ASN A 57 0.02 -17.23 0.29
CA ASN A 57 -1.07 -17.71 -0.56
C ASN A 57 -2.01 -16.60 -1.03
N ALA A 58 -1.63 -15.35 -0.85
CA ALA A 58 -2.44 -14.21 -1.23
C ALA A 58 -2.38 -13.94 -2.73
N PHE A 59 -3.44 -13.33 -3.25
CA PHE A 59 -3.47 -12.73 -4.58
C PHE A 59 -3.06 -11.26 -4.50
N HIS A 60 -2.32 -10.79 -5.49
CA HIS A 60 -1.84 -9.41 -5.57
C HIS A 60 -2.45 -8.68 -6.75
N GLU A 61 -2.68 -7.37 -6.61
CA GLU A 61 -3.12 -6.46 -7.67
C GLU A 61 -4.37 -6.97 -8.43
N ILE A 62 -5.37 -7.40 -7.68
CA ILE A 62 -6.62 -7.89 -8.25
C ILE A 62 -7.57 -6.72 -8.49
N ARG A 63 -8.02 -6.59 -9.73
CA ARG A 63 -8.99 -5.58 -10.14
C ARG A 63 -10.38 -6.18 -10.29
N GLU A 64 -11.37 -5.49 -9.73
CA GLU A 64 -12.78 -5.85 -9.86
C GLU A 64 -13.63 -4.65 -10.31
N TYR A 65 -14.80 -4.98 -10.80
CA TYR A 65 -15.80 -4.01 -11.32
C TYR A 65 -17.16 -4.33 -10.73
N MET A 66 -17.90 -3.31 -10.33
CA MET A 66 -19.26 -3.45 -9.83
C MET A 66 -20.18 -2.48 -10.57
N ASP A 67 -21.16 -3.01 -11.29
CA ASP A 67 -22.18 -2.23 -11.98
C ASP A 67 -23.22 -1.73 -10.97
N MET A 68 -23.39 -0.42 -10.90
CA MET A 68 -24.33 0.25 -10.01
C MET A 68 -25.48 0.91 -10.79
N GLY A 69 -25.70 0.51 -12.03
CA GLY A 69 -26.69 1.06 -12.94
C GLY A 69 -26.14 2.16 -13.84
N GLU A 70 -26.16 3.41 -13.40
CA GLU A 70 -25.61 4.55 -14.16
C GLU A 70 -24.11 4.68 -14.09
N ILE A 71 -23.47 4.06 -13.10
CA ILE A 71 -22.02 4.12 -12.88
C ILE A 71 -21.46 2.72 -12.65
N VAL A 72 -20.19 2.55 -12.98
CA VAL A 72 -19.41 1.36 -12.65
C VAL A 72 -18.33 1.74 -11.65
N ILE A 73 -18.30 1.06 -10.52
CA ILE A 73 -17.23 1.19 -9.54
C ILE A 73 -16.13 0.19 -9.89
N THR A 74 -14.90 0.65 -9.84
CA THR A 74 -13.72 -0.21 -10.01
C THR A 74 -12.74 0.02 -8.87
N GLY A 75 -12.05 -1.02 -8.48
CA GLY A 75 -10.96 -0.97 -7.51
C GLY A 75 -9.93 -2.03 -7.80
N CYS A 76 -8.69 -1.77 -7.37
CA CYS A 76 -7.60 -2.71 -7.43
C CYS A 76 -7.10 -2.94 -6.01
N ALA A 77 -7.26 -4.17 -5.50
CA ALA A 77 -6.80 -4.55 -4.18
C ALA A 77 -5.31 -4.93 -4.24
N ASP A 78 -4.50 -4.35 -3.36
CA ASP A 78 -3.06 -4.69 -3.29
C ASP A 78 -2.86 -6.16 -2.95
N ILE A 79 -3.56 -6.65 -1.92
CA ILE A 79 -3.50 -8.03 -1.47
C ILE A 79 -4.90 -8.51 -1.08
N ILE A 80 -5.26 -9.70 -1.57
CA ILE A 80 -6.42 -10.46 -1.10
C ILE A 80 -5.91 -11.76 -0.46
N ASN A 81 -6.16 -11.90 0.83
CA ASN A 81 -5.77 -13.06 1.62
C ASN A 81 -7.01 -13.70 2.25
N GLY A 82 -7.57 -14.71 1.59
CA GLY A 82 -8.83 -15.32 2.01
C GLY A 82 -10.00 -14.32 1.92
N LEU A 83 -10.63 -14.03 3.07
CA LEU A 83 -11.76 -13.09 3.18
C LEU A 83 -11.34 -11.71 3.70
N GLU A 84 -10.09 -11.35 3.55
CA GLU A 84 -9.56 -10.03 3.92
C GLU A 84 -8.84 -9.35 2.76
N ILE A 85 -8.94 -8.03 2.70
CA ILE A 85 -8.10 -7.15 1.88
C ILE A 85 -7.04 -6.53 2.76
N ARG A 86 -5.81 -6.46 2.25
CA ARG A 86 -4.70 -5.69 2.79
C ARG A 86 -4.35 -4.57 1.82
N ASP A 87 -4.47 -3.34 2.27
CA ASP A 87 -4.14 -2.14 1.51
C ASP A 87 -2.86 -1.52 2.07
N ILE A 88 -1.85 -1.41 1.24
CA ILE A 88 -0.52 -0.94 1.64
C ILE A 88 -0.44 0.56 1.44
N LYS A 89 -0.08 1.27 2.49
CA LYS A 89 0.18 2.71 2.42
C LYS A 89 1.57 3.05 2.96
N THR A 90 2.30 3.86 2.24
CA THR A 90 3.53 4.47 2.75
C THR A 90 3.26 5.93 3.11
N LYS A 91 3.80 6.38 4.23
CA LYS A 91 3.61 7.73 4.75
C LYS A 91 4.93 8.37 5.13
N TYR A 92 4.96 9.68 5.05
CA TYR A 92 6.10 10.51 5.46
C TYR A 92 5.80 11.33 6.72
N SER A 93 4.51 11.45 7.07
CA SER A 93 4.01 12.17 8.24
C SER A 93 3.51 11.19 9.31
N PRO A 94 3.30 11.65 10.55
CA PRO A 94 2.68 10.85 11.59
C PRO A 94 1.32 10.28 11.15
N ILE A 95 1.07 9.03 11.54
CA ILE A 95 -0.14 8.29 11.18
C ILE A 95 -1.23 8.57 12.20
N LYS A 96 -2.45 8.85 11.70
CA LYS A 96 -3.67 8.96 12.48
C LYS A 96 -4.68 7.95 11.95
N ASP A 97 -5.23 7.12 12.82
CA ASP A 97 -6.18 6.06 12.46
C ASP A 97 -7.42 6.62 11.74
N SER A 98 -7.93 7.78 12.19
CA SER A 98 -9.10 8.41 11.62
C SER A 98 -8.94 8.80 10.14
N ASP A 99 -7.72 9.10 9.68
CA ASP A 99 -7.47 9.42 8.26
C ASP A 99 -7.83 8.23 7.33
N TYR A 100 -7.87 7.03 7.89
CA TYR A 100 -8.17 5.78 7.18
C TYR A 100 -9.57 5.26 7.48
N THR A 101 -9.96 5.19 8.75
CA THR A 101 -11.28 4.68 9.16
C THR A 101 -12.42 5.57 8.70
N ASP A 102 -12.20 6.88 8.58
CA ASP A 102 -13.19 7.84 8.10
C ASP A 102 -13.29 7.90 6.57
N SER A 103 -12.34 7.27 5.85
CA SER A 103 -12.42 7.17 4.40
C SER A 103 -13.49 6.16 3.97
N CYS A 104 -14.12 6.39 2.80
CA CYS A 104 -15.09 5.44 2.26
C CYS A 104 -14.45 4.29 1.47
N GLN A 105 -13.14 4.33 1.21
CA GLN A 105 -12.44 3.35 0.38
C GLN A 105 -12.70 1.92 0.82
N TRP A 106 -12.46 1.60 2.09
CA TRP A 106 -12.58 0.25 2.62
C TRP A 106 -13.99 -0.35 2.49
N ARG A 107 -15.04 0.48 2.63
CA ARG A 107 -16.43 0.03 2.50
C ARG A 107 -16.75 -0.41 1.06
N PHE A 108 -16.34 0.40 0.08
CA PHE A 108 -16.54 0.06 -1.33
C PHE A 108 -15.72 -1.15 -1.76
N TYR A 109 -14.50 -1.27 -1.26
CA TYR A 109 -13.65 -2.44 -1.55
C TYR A 109 -14.21 -3.72 -0.96
N MET A 110 -14.73 -3.69 0.27
CA MET A 110 -15.32 -4.87 0.89
C MET A 110 -16.56 -5.35 0.13
N GLU A 111 -17.40 -4.44 -0.36
CA GLU A 111 -18.53 -4.77 -1.20
C GLU A 111 -18.09 -5.29 -2.56
N LEU A 112 -17.14 -4.61 -3.21
CA LEU A 112 -16.64 -4.92 -4.54
C LEU A 112 -16.01 -6.32 -4.61
N PHE A 113 -15.24 -6.69 -3.60
CA PHE A 113 -14.53 -7.97 -3.53
C PHE A 113 -15.28 -9.05 -2.72
N GLY A 114 -16.36 -8.70 -2.06
CA GLY A 114 -17.15 -9.66 -1.26
C GLY A 114 -16.42 -10.21 -0.05
N VAL A 115 -15.62 -9.36 0.61
CA VAL A 115 -14.82 -9.72 1.80
C VAL A 115 -15.38 -9.11 3.07
N GLY A 116 -15.08 -9.70 4.23
CA GLY A 116 -15.57 -9.28 5.53
C GLY A 116 -14.64 -8.34 6.30
N ASP A 117 -13.36 -8.32 5.95
CA ASP A 117 -12.34 -7.55 6.65
C ASP A 117 -11.47 -6.75 5.68
N PHE A 118 -11.09 -5.56 6.11
CA PHE A 118 -10.18 -4.69 5.38
C PHE A 118 -9.14 -4.13 6.36
N PHE A 119 -7.86 -4.24 6.00
CA PHE A 119 -6.77 -3.74 6.82
C PHE A 119 -5.93 -2.74 6.03
N PHE A 120 -5.65 -1.60 6.64
CA PHE A 120 -4.61 -0.69 6.19
C PHE A 120 -3.29 -1.09 6.84
N ASP A 121 -2.34 -1.54 6.04
CA ASP A 121 -0.98 -1.84 6.46
C ASP A 121 -0.08 -0.65 6.13
N LEU A 122 0.33 0.08 7.15
CA LEU A 122 0.99 1.37 7.03
C LEU A 122 2.47 1.26 7.35
N PHE A 123 3.27 1.94 6.53
CA PHE A 123 4.73 2.03 6.69
C PHE A 123 5.14 3.49 6.65
N GLN A 124 5.83 3.95 7.69
CA GLN A 124 6.26 5.34 7.80
C GLN A 124 7.76 5.47 7.55
N PHE A 125 8.13 6.33 6.58
CA PHE A 125 9.49 6.80 6.41
C PHE A 125 9.73 7.95 7.38
N VAL A 126 10.47 7.67 8.47
CA VAL A 126 10.67 8.64 9.55
C VAL A 126 11.75 9.64 9.16
N GLY A 127 11.47 10.93 9.37
CA GLY A 127 12.41 12.01 9.11
C GLY A 127 12.57 12.38 7.64
N TYR A 128 11.61 12.00 6.80
CA TYR A 128 11.61 12.40 5.39
C TYR A 128 11.44 13.92 5.24
N ASP A 129 12.29 14.48 4.41
CA ASP A 129 12.26 15.88 3.96
C ASP A 129 12.32 15.90 2.43
N LYS A 130 11.34 16.52 1.80
CA LYS A 130 11.18 16.51 0.35
C LYS A 130 12.36 17.18 -0.37
N ASP A 131 12.83 18.29 0.16
CA ASP A 131 13.89 19.08 -0.47
C ASP A 131 15.27 18.40 -0.35
N LYS A 132 15.45 17.64 0.75
CA LYS A 132 16.68 16.91 1.03
C LYS A 132 16.73 15.54 0.36
N HIS A 133 15.62 14.79 0.38
CA HIS A 133 15.62 13.38 0.00
C HIS A 133 15.04 13.16 -1.42
N GLY A 134 14.02 13.95 -1.81
CA GLY A 134 13.35 13.74 -3.10
C GLY A 134 12.86 12.30 -3.26
N TYR A 135 13.40 11.58 -4.22
CA TYR A 135 13.10 10.17 -4.50
C TYR A 135 14.12 9.19 -3.93
N ASP A 136 15.17 9.67 -3.26
CA ASP A 136 16.18 8.84 -2.59
C ASP A 136 15.93 8.81 -1.09
N VAL A 137 15.25 7.76 -0.63
CA VAL A 137 14.88 7.57 0.78
C VAL A 137 15.82 6.63 1.53
N ARG A 138 16.95 6.24 0.91
CA ARG A 138 17.94 5.37 1.54
C ARG A 138 18.47 6.00 2.84
N GLY A 139 18.63 5.19 3.86
CA GLY A 139 19.08 5.63 5.18
C GLY A 139 17.98 6.14 6.10
N LEU A 140 16.76 6.38 5.60
CA LEU A 140 15.61 6.68 6.43
C LEU A 140 15.11 5.41 7.11
N ASP A 141 14.69 5.54 8.36
CA ASP A 141 14.05 4.44 9.07
C ASP A 141 12.63 4.22 8.53
N LEU A 142 12.33 2.99 8.11
CA LEU A 142 11.01 2.58 7.65
C LEU A 142 10.35 1.76 8.74
N LYS A 143 9.34 2.33 9.38
CA LYS A 143 8.64 1.72 10.51
C LYS A 143 7.26 1.21 10.11
N PRO A 144 6.99 -0.09 10.27
CA PRO A 144 5.62 -0.61 10.23
C PRO A 144 4.80 0.00 11.37
N TYR A 145 3.59 0.42 11.05
CA TYR A 145 2.61 0.88 12.04
C TYR A 145 1.84 -0.34 12.57
N ALA A 146 1.90 -0.56 13.87
CA ALA A 146 1.28 -1.72 14.51
C ALA A 146 0.41 -1.30 15.70
N PRO A 147 -0.77 -1.91 15.87
CA PRO A 147 -1.38 -2.89 14.96
C PRO A 147 -1.86 -2.25 13.63
N ALA A 148 -2.09 -3.08 12.61
CA ALA A 148 -2.75 -2.63 11.38
C ALA A 148 -4.13 -2.05 11.68
N ILE A 149 -4.55 -1.05 10.91
CA ILE A 149 -5.88 -0.44 11.08
C ILE A 149 -6.91 -1.33 10.42
N GLY A 150 -7.76 -1.99 11.22
CA GLY A 150 -8.79 -2.89 10.75
C GLY A 150 -10.16 -2.23 10.64
N CYS A 151 -10.85 -2.53 9.53
CA CYS A 151 -12.24 -2.17 9.29
C CYS A 151 -13.03 -3.43 8.95
N HIS A 152 -14.25 -3.52 9.45
CA HIS A 152 -15.05 -4.75 9.37
C HIS A 152 -16.41 -4.48 8.75
N TRP A 153 -16.95 -5.50 8.08
CA TRP A 153 -18.29 -5.46 7.54
C TRP A 153 -19.34 -5.16 8.61
N TYR A 154 -20.35 -4.36 8.28
CA TYR A 154 -21.51 -4.10 9.12
C TYR A 154 -22.80 -4.12 8.30
N ASN A 155 -23.95 -4.44 8.93
CA ASN A 155 -25.19 -4.79 8.25
C ASN A 155 -25.78 -3.76 7.28
N THR A 156 -25.54 -2.44 7.52
CA THR A 156 -26.08 -1.37 6.67
C THR A 156 -25.06 -0.84 5.67
N MET A 157 -23.89 -1.47 5.53
CA MET A 157 -22.78 -0.93 4.76
C MET A 157 -23.12 -0.69 3.29
N GLU A 158 -23.81 -1.63 2.65
CA GLU A 158 -24.25 -1.46 1.25
C GLU A 158 -25.18 -0.27 1.07
N GLN A 159 -26.12 -0.07 2.01
CA GLN A 159 -27.03 1.06 1.99
C GLN A 159 -26.29 2.39 2.15
N ASP A 160 -25.34 2.45 3.09
CA ASP A 160 -24.51 3.63 3.30
C ASP A 160 -23.66 3.97 2.06
N ASN A 161 -23.13 2.94 1.38
CA ASN A 161 -22.41 3.12 0.12
C ASN A 161 -23.32 3.69 -0.98
N ARG A 162 -24.58 3.23 -1.07
CA ARG A 162 -25.56 3.76 -2.04
C ARG A 162 -25.93 5.22 -1.76
N ILE A 163 -26.00 5.62 -0.50
CA ILE A 163 -26.24 7.03 -0.11
C ILE A 163 -25.11 7.90 -0.59
N LEU A 164 -23.86 7.50 -0.33
CA LEU A 164 -22.67 8.25 -0.77
C LEU A 164 -22.59 8.44 -2.29
N LEU A 165 -23.05 7.47 -3.06
CA LEU A 165 -23.02 7.55 -4.52
C LEU A 165 -24.08 8.50 -5.12
N LYS A 166 -25.08 8.89 -4.31
CA LYS A 166 -26.14 9.82 -4.73
C LYS A 166 -25.83 11.28 -4.39
N GLU A 167 -24.86 11.51 -3.53
CA GLU A 167 -24.38 12.84 -3.16
C GLU A 167 -23.33 13.36 -4.15
#